data_b44d1ddffb2aab69ac4b36a85105917d
#
_entry.id   b44d1ddffb2aab69ac4b36a85105917d
#
_cell.length_a   1.000
_cell.length_b   1.000
_cell.length_c   1.000
_cell.angle_alpha   90.00
_cell.angle_beta   90.00
_cell.angle_gamma   90.00
#
_symmetry.space_group_name_H-M   'P 1'
#
loop_
_entity.id
_entity.type
_entity.pdbx_description
1 polymer ?
#
loop_
_entity_poly.entity_id
_entity_poly.type
_entity_poly.pdbx_seq_one_letter_code
_entity_poly.pdbx_strand_id
1 'polypeptide(L)'
;DYGPSGIRANALCPGWVETPMGDRSMESLMTKHGISLGDAYRLVTQHIPLRRPATADEIAACCLFLASDESSIVTGTTLVADGGGLAVDLTEVAWQQEGP
;
A
#
# COMPACT_ATOMS: atom_id res chain seq x y z
N ASP A 1 5.03 -14.46 23.82
CA ASP A 1 5.79 -15.52 24.51
C ASP A 1 7.30 -15.24 24.48
N TYR A 2 7.82 -14.66 23.41
CA TYR A 2 9.26 -14.45 23.24
C TYR A 2 9.70 -12.99 23.46
N GLY A 3 8.78 -12.10 23.86
CA GLY A 3 9.08 -10.70 24.14
C GLY A 3 10.22 -10.52 25.14
N PRO A 4 10.19 -11.26 26.29
CA PRO A 4 11.28 -11.14 27.25
C PRO A 4 12.66 -11.55 26.72
N SER A 5 12.69 -12.32 25.62
CA SER A 5 13.93 -12.71 24.93
C SER A 5 14.36 -11.72 23.87
N GLY A 6 13.67 -10.57 23.74
CA GLY A 6 14.01 -9.54 22.77
C GLY A 6 13.50 -9.80 21.36
N ILE A 7 12.54 -10.71 21.20
CA ILE A 7 11.95 -11.00 19.89
C ILE A 7 10.71 -10.14 19.68
N ARG A 8 10.66 -9.44 18.57
CA ARG A 8 9.52 -8.64 18.13
C ARG A 8 8.87 -9.27 16.88
N ALA A 9 7.57 -9.15 16.78
CA ALA A 9 6.83 -9.64 15.62
C ALA A 9 5.78 -8.60 15.20
N ASN A 10 5.84 -8.18 13.96
CA ASN A 10 4.93 -7.19 13.39
C ASN A 10 4.49 -7.65 12.01
N ALA A 11 3.38 -7.12 11.53
CA ALA A 11 2.88 -7.36 10.18
C ALA A 11 3.03 -6.10 9.35
N LEU A 12 3.38 -6.26 8.08
CA LEU A 12 3.37 -5.18 7.10
C LEU A 12 2.29 -5.47 6.06
N CYS A 13 1.37 -4.52 5.88
CA CYS A 13 0.27 -4.66 4.94
C CYS A 13 0.38 -3.57 3.86
N PRO A 14 1.01 -3.88 2.71
CA PRO A 14 1.05 -2.93 1.60
C PRO A 14 -0.28 -2.89 0.85
N GLY A 15 -0.53 -1.78 0.13
CA GLY A 15 -1.56 -1.72 -0.90
C GLY A 15 -0.98 -2.15 -2.24
N TRP A 16 -1.35 -1.43 -3.32
CA TRP A 16 -0.77 -1.68 -4.62
C TRP A 16 0.71 -1.30 -4.63
N VAL A 17 1.54 -2.19 -5.15
CA VAL A 17 2.99 -2.00 -5.26
C VAL A 17 3.41 -2.29 -6.70
N GLU A 18 4.20 -1.42 -7.28
CA GLU A 18 4.77 -1.63 -8.62
C GLU A 18 5.82 -2.73 -8.55
N THR A 19 5.40 -3.94 -8.89
CA THR A 19 6.21 -5.17 -8.89
C THR A 19 5.76 -6.03 -10.09
N PRO A 20 6.53 -7.05 -10.47
CA PRO A 20 6.07 -7.99 -11.50
C PRO A 20 4.70 -8.60 -11.20
N MET A 21 4.41 -8.90 -9.94
CA MET A 21 3.09 -9.43 -9.55
C MET A 21 2.00 -8.37 -9.70
N GLY A 22 2.26 -7.13 -9.27
CA GLY A 22 1.33 -6.01 -9.44
C GLY A 22 1.07 -5.72 -10.91
N ASP A 23 2.13 -5.73 -11.72
CA ASP A 23 2.04 -5.49 -13.16
C ASP A 23 1.16 -6.53 -13.84
N ARG A 24 1.31 -7.81 -13.47
CA ARG A 24 0.46 -8.88 -13.99
C ARG A 24 -1.01 -8.67 -13.61
N SER A 25 -1.26 -8.18 -12.40
CA SER A 25 -2.63 -7.88 -11.96
C SER A 25 -3.27 -6.76 -12.77
N MET A 26 -2.46 -5.87 -13.36
CA MET A 26 -2.96 -4.77 -14.18
C MET A 26 -3.32 -5.20 -15.61
N GLU A 27 -2.84 -6.36 -16.08
CA GLU A 27 -2.99 -6.77 -17.48
C GLU A 27 -4.45 -6.83 -17.94
N SER A 28 -5.36 -7.32 -17.10
CA SER A 28 -6.78 -7.38 -17.47
C SER A 28 -7.40 -6.00 -17.66
N LEU A 29 -7.02 -5.03 -16.85
CA LEU A 29 -7.48 -3.65 -17.01
C LEU A 29 -6.90 -3.00 -18.25
N MET A 30 -5.63 -3.25 -18.53
CA MET A 30 -4.96 -2.75 -19.73
C MET A 30 -5.68 -3.25 -20.99
N THR A 31 -6.00 -4.53 -21.04
CA THR A 31 -6.70 -5.15 -22.17
C THR A 31 -8.14 -4.63 -22.27
N LYS A 32 -8.85 -4.62 -21.15
CA LYS A 32 -10.26 -4.23 -21.12
C LYS A 32 -10.50 -2.79 -21.56
N HIS A 33 -9.61 -1.89 -21.14
CA HIS A 33 -9.76 -0.45 -21.36
C HIS A 33 -8.84 0.12 -22.43
N GLY A 34 -7.94 -0.69 -22.99
CA GLY A 34 -6.97 -0.23 -23.99
C GLY A 34 -6.02 0.84 -23.42
N ILE A 35 -5.58 0.67 -22.19
CA ILE A 35 -4.76 1.66 -21.47
C ILE A 35 -3.37 1.11 -21.17
N SER A 36 -2.45 2.01 -20.84
CA SER A 36 -1.09 1.68 -20.46
C SER A 36 -1.04 1.10 -19.04
N LEU A 37 0.10 0.49 -18.67
CA LEU A 37 0.35 0.02 -17.32
C LEU A 37 0.24 1.17 -16.30
N GLY A 38 0.82 2.32 -16.60
CA GLY A 38 0.74 3.48 -15.73
C GLY A 38 -0.70 3.96 -15.52
N ASP A 39 -1.51 3.95 -16.58
CA ASP A 39 -2.91 4.33 -16.48
C ASP A 39 -3.71 3.31 -15.67
N ALA A 40 -3.40 2.02 -15.79
CA ALA A 40 -4.05 0.98 -14.99
C ALA A 40 -3.78 1.19 -13.51
N TYR A 41 -2.52 1.47 -13.13
CA TYR A 41 -2.20 1.79 -11.73
C TYR A 41 -2.90 3.06 -11.26
N ARG A 42 -2.98 4.09 -12.09
CA ARG A 42 -3.73 5.30 -11.74
C ARG A 42 -5.20 5.01 -11.51
N LEU A 43 -5.77 4.13 -12.32
CA LEU A 43 -7.18 3.76 -12.19
C LEU A 43 -7.46 3.09 -10.85
N VAL A 44 -6.66 2.10 -10.44
CA VAL A 44 -6.88 1.36 -9.18
C VAL A 44 -6.53 2.18 -7.94
N THR A 45 -5.77 3.27 -8.09
CA THR A 45 -5.37 4.13 -6.97
C THR A 45 -6.07 5.49 -6.97
N GLN A 46 -7.06 5.68 -7.84
CA GLN A 46 -7.69 6.99 -8.03
C GLN A 46 -8.39 7.54 -6.79
N HIS A 47 -8.77 6.67 -5.86
CA HIS A 47 -9.49 7.08 -4.65
C HIS A 47 -8.67 6.96 -3.37
N ILE A 48 -7.43 6.51 -3.43
CA ILE A 48 -6.57 6.53 -2.25
C ILE A 48 -5.93 7.92 -2.09
N PRO A 49 -5.65 8.36 -0.87
CA PRO A 49 -5.14 9.71 -0.62
C PRO A 49 -3.88 10.07 -1.42
N LEU A 50 -2.90 9.16 -1.52
CA LEU A 50 -1.66 9.45 -2.24
C LEU A 50 -1.78 9.30 -3.77
N ARG A 51 -2.89 8.76 -4.29
CA ARG A 51 -3.20 8.67 -5.72
C ARG A 51 -2.17 7.91 -6.56
N ARG A 52 -1.43 7.02 -5.96
CA ARG A 52 -0.41 6.22 -6.65
C ARG A 52 -0.13 4.92 -5.93
N PRO A 53 0.39 3.89 -6.63
CA PRO A 53 0.94 2.71 -5.96
C PRO A 53 2.25 3.05 -5.27
N ALA A 54 2.66 2.20 -4.35
CA ALA A 54 3.99 2.28 -3.76
C ALA A 54 5.02 1.73 -4.74
N THR A 55 6.26 2.19 -4.60
CA THR A 55 7.39 1.51 -5.22
C THR A 55 7.84 0.35 -4.33
N ALA A 56 8.54 -0.63 -4.92
CA ALA A 56 9.12 -1.73 -4.14
C ALA A 56 10.08 -1.20 -3.05
N ASP A 57 10.86 -0.16 -3.37
CA ASP A 57 11.79 0.46 -2.42
C ASP A 57 11.07 1.09 -1.23
N GLU A 58 9.93 1.71 -1.44
CA GLU A 58 9.14 2.28 -0.35
C GLU A 58 8.66 1.21 0.62
N ILE A 59 8.23 0.07 0.10
CA ILE A 59 7.82 -1.06 0.94
C ILE A 59 9.03 -1.68 1.64
N ALA A 60 10.14 -1.82 0.94
CA ALA A 60 11.41 -2.31 1.54
C ALA A 60 11.85 -1.41 2.69
N ALA A 61 11.70 -0.09 2.58
CA ALA A 61 12.03 0.85 3.65
C ALA A 61 11.16 0.60 4.89
N CYS A 62 9.88 0.30 4.73
CA CYS A 62 9.00 -0.07 5.84
C CYS A 62 9.46 -1.37 6.51
N CYS A 63 9.85 -2.38 5.73
CA CYS A 63 10.40 -3.63 6.26
C CYS A 63 11.68 -3.36 7.05
N LEU A 64 12.57 -2.54 6.51
CA LEU A 64 13.83 -2.20 7.18
C LEU A 64 13.58 -1.50 8.52
N PHE A 65 12.63 -0.56 8.57
CA PHE A 65 12.25 0.10 9.81
C PHE A 65 11.81 -0.93 10.86
N LEU A 66 10.89 -1.83 10.50
CA LEU A 66 10.38 -2.85 11.42
C LEU A 66 11.45 -3.84 11.86
N ALA A 67 12.43 -4.13 11.00
CA ALA A 67 13.52 -5.05 11.30
C ALA A 67 14.67 -4.41 12.08
N SER A 68 14.72 -3.09 12.14
CA SER A 68 15.83 -2.35 12.74
C SER A 68 15.55 -1.97 14.19
N ASP A 69 16.61 -1.55 14.89
CA ASP A 69 16.50 -1.06 16.26
C ASP A 69 15.73 0.24 16.38
N GLU A 70 15.50 0.96 15.27
CA GLU A 70 14.68 2.16 15.26
C GLU A 70 13.23 1.88 15.67
N SER A 71 12.76 0.66 15.47
CA SER A 71 11.44 0.22 15.91
C SER A 71 11.49 -0.63 17.19
N SER A 72 12.48 -0.43 18.03
CA SER A 72 12.78 -1.30 19.19
C SER A 72 11.62 -1.45 20.17
N ILE A 73 10.73 -0.49 20.26
CA ILE A 73 9.54 -0.57 21.15
C ILE A 73 8.29 -1.07 20.42
N VAL A 74 8.39 -1.37 19.11
CA VAL A 74 7.24 -1.75 18.28
C VAL A 74 7.17 -3.27 18.18
N THR A 75 6.12 -3.85 18.72
CA THR A 75 5.82 -5.28 18.58
C THR A 75 4.30 -5.47 18.62
N GLY A 76 3.83 -6.50 17.94
CA GLY A 76 2.40 -6.83 17.91
C GLY A 76 1.55 -5.87 17.08
N THR A 77 2.15 -5.06 16.23
CA THR A 77 1.42 -4.08 15.42
C THR A 77 1.31 -4.51 13.96
N THR A 78 0.38 -3.87 13.26
CA THR A 78 0.28 -3.93 11.80
C THR A 78 0.60 -2.55 11.25
N LEU A 79 1.65 -2.48 10.43
CA LEU A 79 2.00 -1.25 9.71
C LEU A 79 1.33 -1.31 8.34
N VAL A 80 0.36 -0.42 8.12
CA VAL A 80 -0.36 -0.32 6.85
C VAL A 80 0.36 0.70 5.97
N ALA A 81 0.85 0.25 4.81
CA ALA A 81 1.60 1.09 3.88
C ALA A 81 0.91 1.04 2.51
N ASP A 82 -0.25 1.66 2.42
CA ASP A 82 -1.16 1.58 1.27
C ASP A 82 -1.53 2.95 0.67
N GLY A 83 -0.78 3.97 0.99
CA GLY A 83 -1.08 5.32 0.49
C GLY A 83 -2.34 5.92 1.10
N GLY A 84 -2.83 5.35 2.20
CA GLY A 84 -4.00 5.83 2.91
C GLY A 84 -5.31 5.15 2.52
N GLY A 85 -5.26 4.08 1.73
CA GLY A 85 -6.46 3.42 1.22
C GLY A 85 -7.43 2.96 2.31
N LEU A 86 -6.91 2.38 3.40
CA LEU A 86 -7.75 1.94 4.52
C LEU A 86 -8.33 3.09 5.35
N ALA A 87 -7.77 4.30 5.22
CA ALA A 87 -8.24 5.46 5.96
C ALA A 87 -9.40 6.18 5.26
N VAL A 88 -9.74 5.79 4.03
CA VAL A 88 -10.79 6.43 3.24
C VAL A 88 -12.15 5.81 3.55
N ASP A 89 -13.13 6.66 3.83
CA ASP A 89 -14.51 6.25 3.88
C ASP A 89 -15.06 6.20 2.45
N LEU A 90 -15.50 5.02 2.03
CA LEU A 90 -16.04 4.83 0.68
C LEU A 90 -17.28 5.68 0.40
N THR A 91 -18.02 6.07 1.43
CA THR A 91 -19.18 6.96 1.25
C THR A 91 -18.77 8.36 0.83
N GLU A 92 -17.53 8.77 1.14
CA GLU A 92 -17.02 10.08 0.76
C GLU A 92 -16.59 10.17 -0.70
N VAL A 93 -16.43 9.02 -1.38
CA VAL A 93 -15.97 8.99 -2.77
C VAL A 93 -16.93 9.76 -3.69
N ALA A 94 -18.23 9.66 -3.47
CA ALA A 94 -19.22 10.38 -4.25
C ALA A 94 -19.04 11.90 -4.17
N TRP A 95 -18.71 12.40 -2.96
CA TRP A 95 -18.47 13.83 -2.75
C TRP A 95 -17.18 14.30 -3.40
N GLN A 96 -16.14 13.46 -3.40
CA GLN A 96 -14.89 13.78 -4.09
C GLN A 96 -15.09 13.91 -5.59
N GLN A 97 -15.97 13.11 -6.18
CA GLN A 97 -16.29 13.16 -7.61
C GLN A 97 -17.09 14.40 -8.00
N GLU A 98 -17.84 14.97 -7.05
CA GLU A 98 -18.61 16.21 -7.25
C GLU A 98 -17.75 17.46 -7.00
N GLY A 99 -16.50 17.30 -6.62
CA GLY A 99 -15.61 18.35 -6.15
C GLY A 99 -15.50 19.56 -7.06
N PRO A 100 -14.88 20.64 -6.57
CA PRO A 100 -14.94 21.94 -7.22
C PRO A 100 -14.37 21.96 -8.62
#